data_187618d0eebb2c69aa6b9a4f7e627499
#
_entry.id   187618d0eebb2c69aa6b9a4f7e627499
#
_cell.length_a   1.000
_cell.length_b   1.000
_cell.length_c   1.000
_cell.angle_alpha   90.00
_cell.angle_beta   90.00
_cell.angle_gamma   90.00
#
_symmetry.space_group_name_H-M   'P 1'
#
loop_
_entity.id
_entity.type
_entity.pdbx_description
1 polymer ?
#
loop_
_entity_poly.entity_id
_entity_poly.type
_entity_poly.pdbx_seq_one_letter_code
_entity_poly.pdbx_strand_id
1 'polypeptide(L)'
;MKLREDKNSEYNQLLQEAIIYFKKYPVFHKIFSGFCKKYESLGHLGGTVVIKNLTKDEKMQLSGFFQRDFYKNKTISISMQRMEKALKDSKFESLEWMDILEAYFDHKMIWKKEMLQKQNEKQELFFDLLLKEIRSDLVRKWLDDRIRERSLIYQRLQKEYKNCPDKLKVLLHSIESGITNLPVFFDKKERLAVYAAQVTGNPHFFDSNTTAEIFLFDFISYHFHTQNEEGLSDMEYRNQQYYTAGIIRDDLSNYVTAYGIHAKDTDSVLHSGIEGFFDRKEPILLTLYTLSRLKEVYGEKEIYILENPSVFSWLCQQYPEKSFVCTNGQLRFSAFVLLDHLSRTSDLFYSGDHDPEGLLIAQKLKLRYKERLTLWNYSRNLYEQNLSDVTLNERRLKQLDQIFIEELQEIKEDMKYQKKAAYQESMLENYILQ
;
A
#
# COMPACT_ATOMS: atom_id res chain seq x y z
N MET A 1 19.74 -60.51 12.31
CA MET A 1 19.42 -59.54 13.38
C MET A 1 20.70 -59.20 14.21
N LYS A 2 21.40 -60.14 14.79
CA LYS A 2 22.66 -59.86 15.58
C LYS A 2 23.70 -59.02 14.87
N LEU A 3 24.02 -59.27 13.59
CA LEU A 3 25.02 -58.53 12.81
C LEU A 3 24.66 -57.05 12.51
N ARG A 4 23.39 -56.65 12.57
CA ARG A 4 22.95 -55.25 12.45
C ARG A 4 22.97 -54.54 13.79
N GLU A 5 22.73 -55.24 14.88
CA GLU A 5 22.80 -54.69 16.26
C GLU A 5 24.25 -54.41 16.66
N ASP A 6 25.20 -55.33 16.32
CA ASP A 6 26.62 -55.14 16.59
C ASP A 6 27.22 -53.97 15.79
N LYS A 7 26.89 -53.80 14.50
CA LYS A 7 27.33 -52.66 13.69
C LYS A 7 26.79 -51.32 14.21
N ASN A 8 25.57 -51.29 14.74
CA ASN A 8 24.98 -50.09 15.31
C ASN A 8 25.66 -49.73 16.65
N SER A 9 26.10 -50.74 17.42
CA SER A 9 26.84 -50.56 18.68
C SER A 9 28.23 -49.96 18.44
N GLU A 10 28.99 -50.47 17.46
CA GLU A 10 30.32 -49.98 17.10
C GLU A 10 30.24 -48.54 16.55
N TYR A 11 29.26 -48.24 15.68
CA TYR A 11 29.02 -46.89 15.16
C TYR A 11 28.74 -45.89 16.30
N ASN A 12 27.84 -46.24 17.23
CA ASN A 12 27.51 -45.40 18.36
C ASN A 12 28.71 -45.17 19.32
N GLN A 13 29.52 -46.19 19.53
CA GLN A 13 30.73 -46.05 20.33
C GLN A 13 31.72 -45.09 19.67
N LEU A 14 31.96 -45.23 18.36
CA LEU A 14 32.83 -44.36 17.57
C LEU A 14 32.31 -42.93 17.55
N LEU A 15 30.98 -42.73 17.47
CA LEU A 15 30.34 -41.42 17.56
C LEU A 15 30.60 -40.74 18.90
N GLN A 16 30.47 -41.48 20.00
CA GLN A 16 30.80 -40.95 21.34
C GLN A 16 32.29 -40.57 21.47
N GLU A 17 33.20 -41.38 20.92
CA GLU A 17 34.60 -41.01 20.87
C GLU A 17 34.87 -39.72 20.05
N ALA A 18 34.19 -39.56 18.92
CA ALA A 18 34.26 -38.35 18.11
C ALA A 18 33.79 -37.12 18.90
N ILE A 19 32.67 -37.24 19.60
CA ILE A 19 32.11 -36.14 20.42
C ILE A 19 33.09 -35.77 21.55
N ILE A 20 33.65 -36.73 22.25
CA ILE A 20 34.69 -36.49 23.28
C ILE A 20 35.86 -35.76 22.68
N TYR A 21 36.37 -36.23 21.53
CA TYR A 21 37.48 -35.60 20.81
C TYR A 21 37.19 -34.15 20.44
N PHE A 22 36.04 -33.86 19.80
CA PHE A 22 35.71 -32.51 19.36
C PHE A 22 35.36 -31.57 20.52
N LYS A 23 34.72 -32.06 21.58
CA LYS A 23 34.42 -31.27 22.80
C LYS A 23 35.72 -30.91 23.58
N LYS A 24 36.77 -31.68 23.48
CA LYS A 24 38.06 -31.39 24.10
C LYS A 24 38.70 -30.11 23.58
N TYR A 25 38.42 -29.71 22.34
CA TYR A 25 39.07 -28.59 21.67
C TYR A 25 38.08 -27.48 21.32
N PRO A 26 38.11 -26.30 22.00
CA PRO A 26 37.14 -25.23 21.83
C PRO A 26 37.01 -24.69 20.41
N VAL A 27 38.06 -24.83 19.58
CA VAL A 27 38.03 -24.37 18.18
C VAL A 27 36.96 -25.08 17.34
N PHE A 28 36.69 -26.37 17.61
CA PHE A 28 35.65 -27.11 16.90
C PHE A 28 34.25 -26.59 17.25
N HIS A 29 34.02 -26.13 18.49
CA HIS A 29 32.77 -25.49 18.85
C HIS A 29 32.47 -24.25 18.00
N LYS A 30 33.51 -23.41 17.73
CA LYS A 30 33.36 -22.23 16.84
C LYS A 30 33.00 -22.65 15.41
N ILE A 31 33.63 -23.70 14.88
CA ILE A 31 33.40 -24.24 13.54
C ILE A 31 31.98 -24.82 13.45
N PHE A 32 31.63 -25.68 14.37
CA PHE A 32 30.36 -26.40 14.40
C PHE A 32 29.19 -25.44 14.58
N SER A 33 29.31 -24.47 15.50
CA SER A 33 28.30 -23.39 15.64
C SER A 33 28.13 -22.56 14.35
N GLY A 34 29.24 -22.35 13.60
CA GLY A 34 29.19 -21.69 12.31
C GLY A 34 28.45 -22.52 11.25
N PHE A 35 28.69 -23.83 11.18
CA PHE A 35 27.97 -24.72 10.27
C PHE A 35 26.50 -24.91 10.66
N CYS A 36 26.17 -24.94 11.95
CA CYS A 36 24.77 -24.95 12.40
C CYS A 36 23.98 -23.71 11.93
N LYS A 37 24.57 -22.52 12.08
CA LYS A 37 23.96 -21.26 11.57
C LYS A 37 23.76 -21.30 10.05
N LYS A 38 24.72 -21.89 9.31
CA LYS A 38 24.57 -22.05 7.86
C LYS A 38 23.51 -23.07 7.49
N TYR A 39 23.44 -24.19 8.20
CA TYR A 39 22.39 -25.18 8.04
C TYR A 39 21.00 -24.57 8.28
N GLU A 40 20.85 -23.73 9.31
CA GLU A 40 19.61 -23.01 9.59
C GLU A 40 19.17 -22.10 8.41
N SER A 41 20.14 -21.50 7.68
CA SER A 41 19.87 -20.60 6.56
C SER A 41 19.74 -21.29 5.20
N LEU A 42 20.45 -22.39 4.97
CA LEU A 42 20.53 -23.09 3.69
C LEU A 42 19.62 -24.33 3.60
N GLY A 43 19.18 -24.85 4.75
CA GLY A 43 18.38 -26.08 4.81
C GLY A 43 19.18 -27.38 4.58
N HIS A 44 20.50 -27.29 4.38
CA HIS A 44 21.40 -28.41 4.21
C HIS A 44 22.80 -28.08 4.77
N LEU A 45 23.59 -29.10 5.08
CA LEU A 45 24.99 -28.91 5.47
C LEU A 45 25.80 -28.43 4.27
N GLY A 46 26.39 -27.24 4.38
CA GLY A 46 27.15 -26.67 3.28
C GLY A 46 27.76 -25.30 3.61
N GLY A 47 28.38 -24.71 2.59
CA GLY A 47 28.97 -23.38 2.68
C GLY A 47 30.36 -23.38 3.36
N THR A 48 30.80 -22.16 3.76
CA THR A 48 32.14 -21.94 4.34
C THR A 48 32.00 -21.14 5.63
N VAL A 49 32.64 -21.61 6.69
CA VAL A 49 32.74 -20.92 7.98
C VAL A 49 34.08 -20.18 8.04
N VAL A 50 34.04 -18.91 8.44
CA VAL A 50 35.24 -18.06 8.57
C VAL A 50 35.51 -17.79 10.05
N ILE A 51 36.70 -18.15 10.51
CA ILE A 51 37.12 -17.97 11.90
C ILE A 51 38.27 -16.97 11.94
N LYS A 52 38.14 -15.98 12.84
CA LYS A 52 39.15 -14.93 13.06
C LYS A 52 39.75 -15.06 14.47
N ASN A 53 40.91 -14.45 14.67
CA ASN A 53 41.54 -14.31 15.99
C ASN A 53 41.82 -15.65 16.70
N LEU A 54 42.31 -16.62 15.97
CA LEU A 54 42.70 -17.93 16.52
C LEU A 54 43.96 -17.83 17.36
N THR A 55 43.97 -18.50 18.50
CA THR A 55 45.14 -18.67 19.35
C THR A 55 46.18 -19.62 18.70
N LYS A 56 47.42 -19.67 19.22
CA LYS A 56 48.42 -20.61 18.73
C LYS A 56 47.98 -22.08 18.90
N ASP A 57 47.34 -22.39 20.05
CA ASP A 57 46.83 -23.73 20.35
C ASP A 57 45.70 -24.13 19.42
N GLU A 58 44.75 -23.23 19.16
CA GLU A 58 43.66 -23.47 18.21
C GLU A 58 44.19 -23.74 16.79
N LYS A 59 45.19 -22.99 16.36
CA LYS A 59 45.85 -23.22 15.05
C LYS A 59 46.56 -24.59 15.01
N MET A 60 47.21 -24.98 16.08
CA MET A 60 47.87 -26.31 16.19
C MET A 60 46.84 -27.43 16.08
N GLN A 61 45.71 -27.31 16.79
CA GLN A 61 44.63 -28.29 16.77
C GLN A 61 44.02 -28.44 15.36
N LEU A 62 43.76 -27.31 14.69
CA LEU A 62 43.28 -27.33 13.32
C LEU A 62 44.27 -27.88 12.34
N SER A 63 45.58 -27.55 12.52
CA SER A 63 46.63 -28.07 11.66
C SER A 63 46.75 -29.60 11.79
N GLY A 64 46.57 -30.13 12.98
CA GLY A 64 46.55 -31.59 13.21
C GLY A 64 45.35 -32.27 12.56
N PHE A 65 44.12 -31.72 12.74
CA PHE A 65 42.92 -32.33 12.20
C PHE A 65 42.82 -32.24 10.67
N PHE A 66 43.21 -31.09 10.09
CA PHE A 66 43.15 -30.88 8.64
C PHE A 66 44.42 -31.28 7.89
N GLN A 67 45.45 -31.77 8.60
CA GLN A 67 46.75 -32.12 8.06
C GLN A 67 47.36 -31.01 7.20
N ARG A 68 47.23 -29.75 7.67
CA ARG A 68 47.64 -28.53 6.95
C ARG A 68 48.17 -27.47 7.93
N ASP A 69 49.20 -26.73 7.53
CA ASP A 69 49.72 -25.61 8.32
C ASP A 69 48.81 -24.37 8.27
N PHE A 70 48.36 -23.94 9.46
CA PHE A 70 47.53 -22.73 9.65
C PHE A 70 48.26 -21.67 10.48
N TYR A 71 49.49 -21.85 10.88
CA TYR A 71 50.19 -20.94 11.79
C TYR A 71 50.32 -19.52 11.27
N LYS A 72 50.52 -19.33 9.95
CA LYS A 72 50.66 -18.02 9.31
C LYS A 72 49.36 -17.32 9.05
N ASN A 73 48.21 -17.97 9.17
CA ASN A 73 46.91 -17.44 8.80
C ASN A 73 46.30 -16.58 9.92
N LYS A 74 45.98 -15.32 9.65
CA LYS A 74 45.19 -14.47 10.56
C LYS A 74 43.71 -14.85 10.59
N THR A 75 43.18 -15.32 9.46
CA THR A 75 41.80 -15.76 9.26
C THR A 75 41.82 -17.11 8.55
N ILE A 76 40.99 -18.05 8.99
CA ILE A 76 40.87 -19.37 8.39
C ILE A 76 39.43 -19.55 7.86
N SER A 77 39.34 -19.95 6.58
CA SER A 77 38.09 -20.31 5.93
C SER A 77 37.99 -21.81 5.75
N ILE A 78 36.95 -22.42 6.31
CA ILE A 78 36.74 -23.88 6.30
C ILE A 78 35.42 -24.13 5.58
N SER A 79 35.48 -24.80 4.41
CA SER A 79 34.30 -25.26 3.69
C SER A 79 33.83 -26.62 4.21
N MET A 80 32.52 -26.93 4.01
CA MET A 80 32.00 -28.25 4.38
C MET A 80 32.70 -29.38 3.66
N GLN A 81 33.03 -29.20 2.39
CA GLN A 81 33.86 -30.18 1.62
C GLN A 81 35.23 -30.47 2.28
N ARG A 82 35.84 -29.44 2.87
CA ARG A 82 37.10 -29.64 3.61
C ARG A 82 36.90 -30.41 4.92
N MET A 83 35.77 -30.16 5.58
CA MET A 83 35.38 -30.96 6.77
C MET A 83 35.15 -32.42 6.42
N GLU A 84 34.41 -32.68 5.33
CA GLU A 84 34.17 -34.05 4.84
C GLU A 84 35.46 -34.79 4.49
N LYS A 85 36.39 -34.11 3.81
CA LYS A 85 37.69 -34.69 3.49
C LYS A 85 38.47 -35.01 4.76
N ALA A 86 38.57 -34.08 5.72
CA ALA A 86 39.30 -34.30 6.97
C ALA A 86 38.68 -35.42 7.82
N LEU A 87 37.38 -35.63 7.79
CA LEU A 87 36.73 -36.75 8.46
C LEU A 87 37.12 -38.09 7.82
N LYS A 88 37.08 -38.15 6.48
CA LYS A 88 37.48 -39.36 5.72
C LYS A 88 38.94 -39.73 5.92
N ASP A 89 39.81 -38.73 6.13
CA ASP A 89 41.23 -38.92 6.40
C ASP A 89 41.54 -39.18 7.90
N SER A 90 40.53 -39.44 8.73
CA SER A 90 40.61 -39.64 10.18
C SER A 90 40.13 -41.03 10.61
N LYS A 91 40.34 -41.39 11.88
CA LYS A 91 39.77 -42.62 12.47
C LYS A 91 38.23 -42.63 12.51
N PHE A 92 37.58 -41.49 12.19
CA PHE A 92 36.14 -41.28 12.19
C PHE A 92 35.52 -41.38 10.79
N GLU A 93 36.20 -41.94 9.82
CA GLU A 93 35.82 -42.00 8.40
C GLU A 93 34.43 -42.60 8.13
N SER A 94 33.98 -43.53 9.01
CA SER A 94 32.67 -44.18 8.92
C SER A 94 31.50 -43.33 9.45
N LEU A 95 31.78 -42.19 10.07
CA LEU A 95 30.75 -41.33 10.63
C LEU A 95 30.29 -40.25 9.63
N GLU A 96 29.03 -39.86 9.73
CA GLU A 96 28.46 -38.74 8.98
C GLU A 96 28.53 -37.44 9.78
N TRP A 97 28.83 -36.30 9.11
CA TRP A 97 28.89 -34.99 9.81
C TRP A 97 27.56 -34.58 10.44
N MET A 98 26.44 -35.01 9.87
CA MET A 98 25.13 -34.70 10.46
C MET A 98 24.99 -35.35 11.84
N ASP A 99 25.35 -36.66 11.94
CA ASP A 99 25.29 -37.40 13.20
C ASP A 99 26.21 -36.80 14.27
N ILE A 100 27.44 -36.40 13.85
CA ILE A 100 28.39 -35.75 14.75
C ILE A 100 27.85 -34.42 15.26
N LEU A 101 27.28 -33.55 14.38
CA LEU A 101 26.77 -32.27 14.78
C LEU A 101 25.51 -32.38 15.67
N GLU A 102 24.63 -33.31 15.36
CA GLU A 102 23.44 -33.59 16.15
C GLU A 102 23.81 -34.10 17.54
N ALA A 103 24.74 -35.08 17.65
CA ALA A 103 25.20 -35.58 18.93
C ALA A 103 26.03 -34.56 19.72
N TYR A 104 26.82 -33.71 19.03
CA TYR A 104 27.63 -32.66 19.67
C TYR A 104 26.75 -31.61 20.35
N PHE A 105 25.59 -31.24 19.76
CA PHE A 105 24.64 -30.25 20.26
C PHE A 105 23.42 -30.89 20.98
N ASP A 106 23.51 -32.15 21.39
CA ASP A 106 22.45 -32.88 22.11
C ASP A 106 21.11 -32.85 21.34
N HIS A 107 21.12 -33.18 20.05
CA HIS A 107 19.98 -33.19 19.12
C HIS A 107 19.23 -31.84 18.95
N LYS A 108 19.82 -30.73 19.40
CA LYS A 108 19.20 -29.38 19.30
C LYS A 108 18.95 -28.94 17.85
N MET A 109 19.68 -29.46 16.87
CA MET A 109 19.51 -29.12 15.46
C MET A 109 18.21 -29.70 14.88
N ILE A 110 17.91 -30.98 15.17
CA ILE A 110 16.67 -31.64 14.78
C ILE A 110 15.49 -30.94 15.44
N TRP A 111 15.63 -30.61 16.70
CA TRP A 111 14.57 -29.96 17.49
C TRP A 111 14.15 -28.60 16.93
N LYS A 112 15.09 -27.78 16.43
CA LYS A 112 14.76 -26.49 15.80
C LYS A 112 13.98 -26.66 14.50
N LYS A 113 14.35 -27.61 13.65
CA LYS A 113 13.63 -27.89 12.38
C LYS A 113 12.22 -28.42 12.66
N GLU A 114 12.11 -29.38 13.56
CA GLU A 114 10.82 -29.92 13.98
C GLU A 114 9.94 -28.85 14.69
N MET A 115 10.52 -27.97 15.51
CA MET A 115 9.80 -26.86 16.08
C MET A 115 9.27 -25.91 15.03
N LEU A 116 10.09 -25.54 14.03
CA LEU A 116 9.68 -24.63 12.95
C LEU A 116 8.56 -25.27 12.12
N GLN A 117 8.69 -26.55 11.82
CA GLN A 117 7.65 -27.30 11.11
C GLN A 117 6.36 -27.38 11.91
N LYS A 118 6.42 -27.75 13.20
CA LYS A 118 5.27 -27.75 14.10
C LYS A 118 4.64 -26.37 14.30
N GLN A 119 5.45 -25.31 14.28
CA GLN A 119 4.93 -23.92 14.30
C GLN A 119 4.16 -23.58 13.03
N ASN A 120 4.69 -23.95 11.86
CA ASN A 120 4.02 -23.73 10.58
C ASN A 120 2.71 -24.54 10.50
N GLU A 121 2.73 -25.81 10.87
CA GLU A 121 1.54 -26.68 10.93
C GLU A 121 0.47 -26.11 11.88
N LYS A 122 0.87 -25.62 13.05
CA LYS A 122 -0.04 -24.95 13.98
C LYS A 122 -0.65 -23.67 13.41
N GLN A 123 0.16 -22.88 12.69
CA GLN A 123 -0.31 -21.66 12.05
C GLN A 123 -1.30 -21.96 10.91
N GLU A 124 -1.01 -22.94 10.07
CA GLU A 124 -1.91 -23.38 9.00
C GLU A 124 -3.24 -23.90 9.58
N LEU A 125 -3.16 -24.80 10.56
CA LEU A 125 -4.36 -25.28 11.24
C LEU A 125 -5.18 -24.14 11.90
N PHE A 126 -4.50 -23.14 12.48
CA PHE A 126 -5.18 -21.98 13.03
C PHE A 126 -5.95 -21.20 11.98
N PHE A 127 -5.35 -20.94 10.80
CA PHE A 127 -6.04 -20.23 9.72
C PHE A 127 -7.19 -21.05 9.13
N ASP A 128 -7.04 -22.36 9.00
CA ASP A 128 -8.11 -23.24 8.54
C ASP A 128 -9.30 -23.25 9.50
N LEU A 129 -9.05 -23.26 10.82
CA LEU A 129 -10.08 -23.18 11.83
C LEU A 129 -10.74 -21.80 11.85
N LEU A 130 -9.94 -20.75 11.73
CA LEU A 130 -10.41 -19.37 11.68
C LEU A 130 -11.36 -19.14 10.50
N LEU A 131 -11.02 -19.64 9.30
CA LEU A 131 -11.89 -19.58 8.13
C LEU A 131 -13.24 -20.28 8.37
N LYS A 132 -13.26 -21.37 9.15
CA LYS A 132 -14.49 -22.07 9.52
C LYS A 132 -15.33 -21.31 10.56
N GLU A 133 -14.69 -20.54 11.43
CA GLU A 133 -15.36 -19.68 12.44
C GLU A 133 -16.05 -18.47 11.78
N ILE A 134 -15.55 -17.97 10.64
CA ILE A 134 -16.15 -16.85 9.89
C ILE A 134 -17.49 -17.29 9.30
N ARG A 135 -18.57 -16.57 9.67
CA ARG A 135 -19.95 -16.89 9.28
C ARG A 135 -20.29 -16.41 7.88
N SER A 136 -19.80 -15.23 7.49
CA SER A 136 -20.05 -14.61 6.20
C SER A 136 -19.28 -15.33 5.10
N ASP A 137 -19.97 -15.91 4.11
CA ASP A 137 -19.34 -16.53 2.94
C ASP A 137 -18.53 -15.52 2.13
N LEU A 138 -18.99 -14.27 2.08
CA LEU A 138 -18.32 -13.18 1.40
C LEU A 138 -16.94 -12.89 2.03
N VAL A 139 -16.89 -12.76 3.35
CA VAL A 139 -15.66 -12.52 4.11
C VAL A 139 -14.73 -13.73 4.06
N ARG A 140 -15.31 -14.92 4.19
CA ARG A 140 -14.55 -16.18 4.12
C ARG A 140 -13.86 -16.34 2.77
N LYS A 141 -14.57 -16.10 1.67
CA LYS A 141 -14.02 -16.20 0.31
C LYS A 141 -12.87 -15.20 0.13
N TRP A 142 -13.08 -13.94 0.46
CA TRP A 142 -12.03 -12.92 0.37
C TRP A 142 -10.77 -13.31 1.15
N LEU A 143 -10.96 -13.75 2.42
CA LEU A 143 -9.84 -14.07 3.30
C LEU A 143 -9.09 -15.33 2.81
N ASP A 144 -9.80 -16.35 2.33
CA ASP A 144 -9.22 -17.57 1.74
C ASP A 144 -8.39 -17.23 0.48
N ASP A 145 -8.94 -16.39 -0.41
CA ASP A 145 -8.21 -15.93 -1.60
C ASP A 145 -6.93 -15.18 -1.20
N ARG A 146 -7.00 -14.26 -0.23
CA ARG A 146 -5.83 -13.51 0.26
C ARG A 146 -4.76 -14.40 0.93
N ILE A 147 -5.19 -15.47 1.58
CA ILE A 147 -4.28 -16.46 2.18
C ILE A 147 -3.61 -17.28 1.08
N ARG A 148 -4.35 -17.77 0.08
CA ARG A 148 -3.80 -18.57 -1.03
C ARG A 148 -2.83 -17.78 -1.90
N GLU A 149 -3.16 -16.54 -2.20
CA GLU A 149 -2.31 -15.62 -2.98
C GLU A 149 -1.04 -15.17 -2.24
N ARG A 150 -0.90 -15.50 -0.96
CA ARG A 150 0.21 -15.00 -0.12
C ARG A 150 0.33 -13.48 -0.12
N SER A 151 -0.79 -12.78 -0.19
CA SER A 151 -0.94 -11.33 -0.33
C SER A 151 -0.32 -10.55 0.85
N LEU A 152 -0.33 -9.21 0.75
CA LEU A 152 0.06 -8.34 1.88
C LEU A 152 -0.85 -8.54 3.10
N ILE A 153 -2.12 -8.86 2.88
CA ILE A 153 -3.06 -9.22 3.96
C ILE A 153 -2.60 -10.49 4.69
N TYR A 154 -2.19 -11.52 3.95
CA TYR A 154 -1.63 -12.73 4.56
C TYR A 154 -0.39 -12.45 5.42
N GLN A 155 0.51 -11.59 4.94
CA GLN A 155 1.69 -11.19 5.73
C GLN A 155 1.29 -10.47 7.04
N ARG A 156 0.25 -9.64 6.98
CA ARG A 156 -0.33 -9.00 8.17
C ARG A 156 -0.95 -10.02 9.12
N LEU A 157 -1.74 -10.96 8.60
CA LEU A 157 -2.31 -12.07 9.40
C LEU A 157 -1.23 -12.86 10.13
N GLN A 158 -0.14 -13.21 9.43
CA GLN A 158 0.99 -13.90 10.04
C GLN A 158 1.64 -13.09 11.16
N LYS A 159 1.78 -11.79 10.97
CA LYS A 159 2.34 -10.88 11.99
C LYS A 159 1.44 -10.82 13.22
N GLU A 160 0.13 -10.62 13.04
CA GLU A 160 -0.82 -10.56 14.15
C GLU A 160 -0.95 -11.91 14.86
N TYR A 161 -0.93 -13.03 14.13
CA TYR A 161 -0.89 -14.37 14.72
C TYR A 161 0.34 -14.58 15.62
N LYS A 162 1.52 -14.16 15.17
CA LYS A 162 2.75 -14.27 15.96
C LYS A 162 2.71 -13.41 17.21
N ASN A 163 2.04 -12.25 17.16
CA ASN A 163 1.86 -11.37 18.31
C ASN A 163 0.90 -11.97 19.34
N CYS A 164 -0.31 -12.31 18.92
CA CYS A 164 -1.35 -12.89 19.79
C CYS A 164 -2.50 -13.50 18.96
N PRO A 165 -2.58 -14.84 18.83
CA PRO A 165 -3.63 -15.51 18.06
C PRO A 165 -5.06 -15.14 18.49
N ASP A 166 -5.31 -15.02 19.81
CA ASP A 166 -6.66 -14.71 20.31
C ASP A 166 -7.08 -13.28 19.95
N LYS A 167 -6.16 -12.31 20.01
CA LYS A 167 -6.45 -10.94 19.56
C LYS A 167 -6.73 -10.89 18.07
N LEU A 168 -6.05 -11.70 17.25
CA LEU A 168 -6.33 -11.81 15.84
C LEU A 168 -7.73 -12.33 15.56
N LYS A 169 -8.22 -13.33 16.31
CA LYS A 169 -9.60 -13.82 16.19
C LYS A 169 -10.62 -12.69 16.48
N VAL A 170 -10.44 -11.97 17.58
CA VAL A 170 -11.30 -10.84 17.93
C VAL A 170 -11.28 -9.76 16.87
N LEU A 171 -10.08 -9.41 16.36
CA LEU A 171 -9.92 -8.46 15.28
C LEU A 171 -10.71 -8.86 14.03
N LEU A 172 -10.58 -10.13 13.59
CA LEU A 172 -11.24 -10.61 12.39
C LEU A 172 -12.77 -10.72 12.54
N HIS A 173 -13.27 -11.07 13.71
CA HIS A 173 -14.71 -11.02 13.96
C HIS A 173 -15.26 -9.57 13.92
N SER A 174 -14.50 -8.61 14.44
CA SER A 174 -14.88 -7.19 14.34
C SER A 174 -14.83 -6.70 12.90
N ILE A 175 -13.84 -7.14 12.10
CA ILE A 175 -13.76 -6.85 10.66
C ILE A 175 -14.91 -7.51 9.91
N GLU A 176 -15.25 -8.76 10.20
CA GLU A 176 -16.42 -9.45 9.66
C GLU A 176 -17.70 -8.66 9.92
N SER A 177 -17.91 -8.23 11.17
CA SER A 177 -19.04 -7.36 11.54
C SER A 177 -19.02 -6.07 10.70
N GLY A 178 -17.85 -5.44 10.53
CA GLY A 178 -17.72 -4.28 9.67
C GLY A 178 -18.14 -4.60 8.23
N ILE A 179 -17.53 -5.58 7.60
CA ILE A 179 -17.78 -5.92 6.20
C ILE A 179 -19.24 -6.26 5.93
N THR A 180 -19.86 -7.06 6.79
CA THR A 180 -21.26 -7.49 6.60
C THR A 180 -22.27 -6.38 6.80
N ASN A 181 -21.88 -5.32 7.50
CA ASN A 181 -22.71 -4.15 7.76
C ASN A 181 -22.27 -2.90 6.98
N LEU A 182 -21.58 -3.09 5.84
CA LEU A 182 -21.23 -1.96 4.97
C LEU A 182 -22.49 -1.18 4.59
N PRO A 183 -22.50 0.16 4.74
CA PRO A 183 -23.69 0.97 4.51
C PRO A 183 -24.28 0.81 3.10
N VAL A 184 -23.46 0.55 2.10
CA VAL A 184 -23.91 0.34 0.71
C VAL A 184 -24.84 -0.85 0.56
N PHE A 185 -24.72 -1.90 1.37
CA PHE A 185 -25.61 -3.07 1.34
C PHE A 185 -27.03 -2.77 1.82
N PHE A 186 -27.24 -1.58 2.41
CA PHE A 186 -28.52 -1.11 2.93
C PHE A 186 -28.96 0.19 2.26
N ASP A 187 -28.42 0.53 1.08
CA ASP A 187 -28.67 1.77 0.35
C ASP A 187 -28.46 3.03 1.20
N LYS A 188 -27.43 3.01 2.07
CA LYS A 188 -27.11 4.08 3.00
C LYS A 188 -25.71 4.60 2.80
N LYS A 189 -25.46 5.80 3.31
CA LYS A 189 -24.13 6.36 3.51
C LYS A 189 -23.98 6.75 4.97
N GLU A 190 -22.82 6.41 5.55
CA GLU A 190 -22.51 6.72 6.95
C GLU A 190 -21.08 7.21 7.11
N ARG A 191 -20.84 8.05 8.11
CA ARG A 191 -19.50 8.54 8.45
C ARG A 191 -18.66 7.43 9.05
N LEU A 192 -17.38 7.37 8.68
CA LEU A 192 -16.47 6.31 9.11
C LEU A 192 -16.47 6.09 10.64
N ALA A 193 -16.38 7.17 11.43
CA ALA A 193 -16.34 7.05 12.88
C ALA A 193 -17.66 6.55 13.48
N VAL A 194 -18.81 6.99 12.93
CA VAL A 194 -20.15 6.53 13.36
C VAL A 194 -20.35 5.07 13.00
N TYR A 195 -20.03 4.71 11.76
CA TYR A 195 -20.07 3.32 11.30
C TYR A 195 -19.16 2.41 12.15
N ALA A 196 -17.91 2.82 12.40
CA ALA A 196 -16.99 2.06 13.24
C ALA A 196 -17.54 1.83 14.65
N ALA A 197 -18.10 2.87 15.26
CA ALA A 197 -18.73 2.78 16.60
C ALA A 197 -19.94 1.82 16.60
N GLN A 198 -20.79 1.86 15.57
CA GLN A 198 -21.96 0.99 15.45
C GLN A 198 -21.58 -0.49 15.31
N VAL A 199 -20.57 -0.82 14.50
CA VAL A 199 -20.23 -2.21 14.17
C VAL A 199 -19.23 -2.84 15.15
N THR A 200 -18.43 -2.04 15.88
CA THR A 200 -17.35 -2.53 16.75
C THR A 200 -17.39 -1.97 18.18
N GLY A 201 -18.20 -0.96 18.44
CA GLY A 201 -18.21 -0.22 19.72
C GLY A 201 -17.04 0.79 19.85
N ASN A 202 -16.15 0.88 18.88
CA ASN A 202 -14.99 1.77 18.91
C ASN A 202 -14.97 2.69 17.67
N PRO A 203 -15.18 4.02 17.81
CA PRO A 203 -15.19 4.96 16.69
C PRO A 203 -13.83 5.06 15.95
N HIS A 204 -12.72 4.65 16.58
CA HIS A 204 -11.36 4.69 16.07
C HIS A 204 -10.87 3.36 15.48
N PHE A 205 -11.75 2.36 15.42
CA PHE A 205 -11.36 1.01 15.00
C PHE A 205 -10.82 0.97 13.57
N PHE A 206 -11.42 1.74 12.66
CA PHE A 206 -11.02 1.85 11.25
C PHE A 206 -10.26 3.15 10.93
N ASP A 207 -9.60 3.76 11.92
CA ASP A 207 -8.75 4.94 11.67
C ASP A 207 -7.58 4.58 10.75
N SER A 208 -7.11 5.57 9.98
CA SER A 208 -6.03 5.40 9.02
C SER A 208 -4.80 4.73 9.63
N ASN A 209 -4.23 3.78 8.90
CA ASN A 209 -3.05 2.99 9.28
C ASN A 209 -3.29 1.95 10.40
N THR A 210 -4.50 1.73 10.88
CA THR A 210 -4.81 0.59 11.73
C THR A 210 -4.80 -0.72 10.92
N THR A 211 -4.53 -1.85 11.57
CA THR A 211 -4.64 -3.15 10.90
C THR A 211 -6.08 -3.40 10.40
N ALA A 212 -7.08 -2.98 11.16
CA ALA A 212 -8.49 -3.09 10.78
C ALA A 212 -8.83 -2.28 9.53
N GLU A 213 -8.31 -1.06 9.42
CA GLU A 213 -8.50 -0.21 8.23
C GLU A 213 -7.89 -0.84 6.99
N ILE A 214 -6.69 -1.39 7.10
CA ILE A 214 -6.00 -2.06 5.99
C ILE A 214 -6.82 -3.25 5.48
N PHE A 215 -7.40 -4.05 6.37
CA PHE A 215 -8.24 -5.17 6.00
C PHE A 215 -9.56 -4.73 5.36
N LEU A 216 -10.23 -3.73 5.96
CA LEU A 216 -11.47 -3.19 5.42
C LEU A 216 -11.27 -2.59 4.02
N PHE A 217 -10.19 -1.83 3.84
CA PHE A 217 -9.87 -1.21 2.56
C PHE A 217 -9.54 -2.25 1.48
N ASP A 218 -8.73 -3.27 1.82
CA ASP A 218 -8.44 -4.36 0.88
C ASP A 218 -9.69 -5.14 0.49
N PHE A 219 -10.60 -5.40 1.45
CA PHE A 219 -11.88 -6.02 1.16
C PHE A 219 -12.73 -5.16 0.20
N ILE A 220 -12.84 -3.86 0.45
CA ILE A 220 -13.58 -2.93 -0.41
C ILE A 220 -13.02 -2.98 -1.84
N SER A 221 -11.71 -2.87 -1.99
CA SER A 221 -11.04 -2.92 -3.29
C SER A 221 -11.26 -4.28 -3.99
N TYR A 222 -11.21 -5.38 -3.24
CA TYR A 222 -11.45 -6.74 -3.75
C TYR A 222 -12.90 -6.91 -4.21
N HIS A 223 -13.85 -6.49 -3.39
CA HIS A 223 -15.27 -6.77 -3.63
C HIS A 223 -15.86 -5.92 -4.77
N PHE A 224 -15.51 -4.63 -4.81
CA PHE A 224 -16.03 -3.70 -5.82
C PHE A 224 -15.19 -3.68 -7.11
N HIS A 225 -14.11 -4.48 -7.19
CA HIS A 225 -13.20 -4.58 -8.35
C HIS A 225 -12.69 -3.23 -8.86
N THR A 226 -12.46 -2.31 -7.95
CA THR A 226 -12.04 -0.98 -8.30
C THR A 226 -10.53 -0.95 -8.46
N GLN A 227 -10.08 -0.53 -9.63
CA GLN A 227 -8.68 -0.23 -9.89
C GLN A 227 -8.43 1.26 -9.67
N ASN A 228 -7.19 1.62 -9.31
CA ASN A 228 -6.81 3.01 -9.26
C ASN A 228 -6.88 3.57 -10.69
N GLU A 229 -7.82 4.48 -10.95
CA GLU A 229 -7.94 5.17 -12.23
C GLU A 229 -6.70 6.05 -12.42
N GLU A 230 -6.15 6.07 -13.65
CA GLU A 230 -5.02 6.93 -13.98
C GLU A 230 -5.32 8.38 -13.59
N GLY A 231 -4.44 8.98 -12.79
CA GLY A 231 -4.54 10.38 -12.38
C GLY A 231 -5.12 10.65 -10.99
N LEU A 232 -5.68 9.65 -10.27
CA LEU A 232 -6.07 9.85 -8.87
C LEU A 232 -4.86 9.75 -7.93
N SER A 233 -4.76 10.67 -6.97
CA SER A 233 -3.85 10.49 -5.83
C SER A 233 -4.34 9.34 -4.95
N ASP A 234 -3.42 8.73 -4.17
CA ASP A 234 -3.77 7.66 -3.25
C ASP A 234 -4.90 8.04 -2.28
N MET A 235 -4.94 9.31 -1.85
CA MET A 235 -5.97 9.81 -0.94
C MET A 235 -7.34 9.87 -1.63
N GLU A 236 -7.39 10.35 -2.85
CA GLU A 236 -8.64 10.46 -3.63
C GLU A 236 -9.16 9.08 -4.00
N TYR A 237 -8.28 8.18 -4.44
CA TYR A 237 -8.62 6.79 -4.67
C TYR A 237 -9.22 6.14 -3.41
N ARG A 238 -8.59 6.34 -2.24
CA ARG A 238 -9.14 5.85 -0.97
C ARG A 238 -10.50 6.44 -0.66
N ASN A 239 -10.69 7.73 -0.83
CA ASN A 239 -11.98 8.37 -0.58
C ASN A 239 -13.06 7.84 -1.53
N GLN A 240 -12.74 7.63 -2.80
CA GLN A 240 -13.65 7.03 -3.78
C GLN A 240 -14.06 5.61 -3.37
N GLN A 241 -13.07 4.77 -2.96
CA GLN A 241 -13.34 3.40 -2.51
C GLN A 241 -14.27 3.36 -1.30
N TYR A 242 -13.98 4.14 -0.26
CA TYR A 242 -14.86 4.23 0.90
C TYR A 242 -16.25 4.73 0.55
N TYR A 243 -16.34 5.74 -0.32
CA TYR A 243 -17.62 6.27 -0.77
C TYR A 243 -18.44 5.24 -1.55
N THR A 244 -17.81 4.42 -2.40
CA THR A 244 -18.45 3.28 -3.09
C THR A 244 -19.01 2.27 -2.09
N ALA A 245 -18.32 2.03 -0.99
CA ALA A 245 -18.80 1.17 0.10
C ALA A 245 -19.86 1.83 1.00
N GLY A 246 -20.28 3.06 0.69
CA GLY A 246 -21.24 3.84 1.48
C GLY A 246 -20.61 4.53 2.70
N ILE A 247 -19.27 4.56 2.82
CA ILE A 247 -18.56 5.17 3.94
C ILE A 247 -18.03 6.56 3.54
N ILE A 248 -18.33 7.57 4.34
CA ILE A 248 -17.84 8.93 4.16
C ILE A 248 -16.77 9.21 5.22
N ARG A 249 -15.54 9.49 4.78
CA ARG A 249 -14.42 9.75 5.70
C ARG A 249 -14.41 11.18 6.25
N ASP A 250 -14.75 12.16 5.41
CA ASP A 250 -14.83 13.57 5.77
C ASP A 250 -15.99 14.19 4.99
N ASP A 251 -17.06 14.53 5.68
CA ASP A 251 -18.29 14.98 5.07
C ASP A 251 -18.48 16.50 5.07
N LEU A 252 -17.90 17.23 6.02
CA LEU A 252 -18.11 18.67 6.17
C LEU A 252 -16.95 19.51 5.64
N SER A 253 -15.70 19.13 5.90
CA SER A 253 -14.54 19.86 5.38
C SER A 253 -14.19 19.51 3.93
N ASN A 254 -14.83 18.49 3.38
CA ASN A 254 -14.76 18.14 1.97
C ASN A 254 -15.91 18.82 1.22
N TYR A 255 -15.62 19.96 0.59
CA TYR A 255 -16.59 20.79 -0.09
C TYR A 255 -16.09 21.27 -1.45
N VAL A 256 -17.02 21.71 -2.28
CA VAL A 256 -16.81 22.36 -3.58
C VAL A 256 -17.75 23.56 -3.68
N THR A 257 -17.32 24.61 -4.36
CA THR A 257 -18.16 25.80 -4.59
C THR A 257 -18.82 25.70 -5.95
N ALA A 258 -20.10 25.99 -6.03
CA ALA A 258 -20.88 25.98 -7.27
C ALA A 258 -21.73 27.23 -7.39
N TYR A 259 -22.13 27.55 -8.63
CA TYR A 259 -23.01 28.64 -8.96
C TYR A 259 -23.90 28.27 -10.14
N GLY A 260 -25.14 28.71 -10.16
CA GLY A 260 -26.07 28.51 -11.29
C GLY A 260 -26.44 27.03 -11.51
N ILE A 261 -26.61 26.26 -10.43
CA ILE A 261 -26.95 24.84 -10.48
C ILE A 261 -28.29 24.56 -9.82
N HIS A 262 -28.92 23.47 -10.23
CA HIS A 262 -30.12 22.87 -9.65
C HIS A 262 -29.84 21.50 -9.07
N ALA A 263 -30.65 21.06 -8.11
CA ALA A 263 -30.49 19.71 -7.58
C ALA A 263 -31.85 19.11 -7.15
N LYS A 264 -31.92 17.78 -7.22
CA LYS A 264 -33.04 17.00 -6.67
C LYS A 264 -32.51 16.08 -5.55
N ASP A 265 -33.31 15.96 -4.51
CA ASP A 265 -33.05 15.01 -3.42
C ASP A 265 -33.40 13.56 -3.83
N THR A 266 -33.27 12.63 -2.87
CA THR A 266 -33.57 11.21 -3.08
C THR A 266 -35.03 10.96 -3.51
N ASP A 267 -35.95 11.82 -3.11
CA ASP A 267 -37.38 11.73 -3.46
C ASP A 267 -37.69 12.42 -4.80
N SER A 268 -36.64 12.87 -5.52
CA SER A 268 -36.73 13.59 -6.79
C SER A 268 -37.44 14.97 -6.69
N VAL A 269 -37.46 15.53 -5.48
CA VAL A 269 -37.94 16.88 -5.22
C VAL A 269 -36.79 17.87 -5.34
N LEU A 270 -37.08 19.06 -5.89
CA LEU A 270 -36.10 20.15 -5.98
C LEU A 270 -35.62 20.53 -4.58
N HIS A 271 -34.29 20.61 -4.42
CA HIS A 271 -33.66 20.95 -3.14
C HIS A 271 -33.79 22.47 -2.88
N SER A 272 -34.79 22.87 -2.09
CA SER A 272 -35.15 24.27 -1.87
C SER A 272 -33.99 25.18 -1.45
N GLY A 273 -33.01 24.67 -0.70
CA GLY A 273 -31.80 25.43 -0.34
C GLY A 273 -30.93 25.76 -1.54
N ILE A 274 -30.71 24.80 -2.46
CA ILE A 274 -29.93 25.03 -3.68
C ILE A 274 -30.67 25.95 -4.64
N GLU A 275 -31.98 25.72 -4.84
CA GLU A 275 -32.83 26.59 -5.64
C GLU A 275 -32.87 28.04 -5.09
N GLY A 276 -32.85 28.20 -3.76
CA GLY A 276 -32.76 29.53 -3.15
C GLY A 276 -31.48 30.28 -3.48
N PHE A 277 -30.32 29.59 -3.56
CA PHE A 277 -29.05 30.19 -4.03
C PHE A 277 -29.10 30.51 -5.54
N PHE A 278 -29.72 29.61 -6.33
CA PHE A 278 -29.90 29.83 -7.77
C PHE A 278 -30.76 31.09 -8.04
N ASP A 279 -31.91 31.22 -7.38
CA ASP A 279 -32.82 32.35 -7.55
C ASP A 279 -32.17 33.68 -7.14
N ARG A 280 -31.29 33.64 -6.12
CA ARG A 280 -30.59 34.83 -5.64
C ARG A 280 -29.33 35.16 -6.44
N LYS A 281 -28.93 34.28 -7.36
CA LYS A 281 -27.66 34.38 -8.11
C LYS A 281 -26.46 34.50 -7.17
N GLU A 282 -26.43 33.62 -6.17
CA GLU A 282 -25.34 33.54 -5.16
C GLU A 282 -24.61 32.21 -5.27
N PRO A 283 -23.28 32.18 -5.09
CA PRO A 283 -22.53 30.93 -5.03
C PRO A 283 -22.83 30.14 -3.75
N ILE A 284 -22.87 28.82 -3.88
CA ILE A 284 -23.14 27.90 -2.77
C ILE A 284 -21.92 27.00 -2.50
N LEU A 285 -21.62 26.79 -1.23
CA LEU A 285 -20.67 25.75 -0.79
C LEU A 285 -21.42 24.42 -0.60
N LEU A 286 -21.08 23.43 -1.42
CA LEU A 286 -21.64 22.08 -1.33
C LEU A 286 -20.67 21.17 -0.62
N THR A 287 -21.00 20.75 0.58
CA THR A 287 -20.23 19.74 1.32
C THR A 287 -20.49 18.34 0.76
N LEU A 288 -19.57 17.41 1.00
CA LEU A 288 -19.78 16.01 0.63
C LEU A 288 -21.04 15.44 1.34
N TYR A 289 -21.36 15.92 2.54
CA TYR A 289 -22.59 15.59 3.24
C TYR A 289 -23.83 15.94 2.40
N THR A 290 -23.90 17.17 1.92
CA THR A 290 -25.01 17.62 1.07
C THR A 290 -25.08 16.81 -0.23
N LEU A 291 -23.95 16.73 -0.95
CA LEU A 291 -23.85 15.98 -2.21
C LEU A 291 -24.25 14.50 -2.08
N SER A 292 -23.89 13.87 -0.97
CA SER A 292 -24.23 12.46 -0.73
C SER A 292 -25.74 12.17 -0.59
N ARG A 293 -26.56 13.21 -0.40
CA ARG A 293 -28.01 13.14 -0.23
C ARG A 293 -28.78 13.57 -1.47
N LEU A 294 -28.07 14.03 -2.50
CA LEU A 294 -28.69 14.43 -3.76
C LEU A 294 -28.69 13.24 -4.72
N LYS A 295 -29.84 13.08 -5.39
CA LYS A 295 -30.03 12.11 -6.47
C LYS A 295 -29.45 12.60 -7.78
N GLU A 296 -29.65 13.90 -8.04
CA GLU A 296 -29.31 14.56 -9.29
C GLU A 296 -28.84 15.99 -9.01
N VAL A 297 -27.79 16.41 -9.69
CA VAL A 297 -27.36 17.81 -9.77
C VAL A 297 -27.13 18.12 -11.24
N TYR A 298 -27.69 19.24 -11.70
CA TYR A 298 -27.59 19.68 -13.09
C TYR A 298 -27.49 21.21 -13.16
N GLY A 299 -27.08 21.72 -14.29
CA GLY A 299 -26.94 23.13 -14.56
C GLY A 299 -27.22 23.43 -16.03
N GLU A 300 -26.67 24.51 -16.53
CA GLU A 300 -26.69 24.84 -17.94
C GLU A 300 -26.00 23.77 -18.81
N LYS A 301 -26.21 23.87 -20.15
CA LYS A 301 -25.58 22.92 -21.09
C LYS A 301 -24.05 22.92 -20.99
N GLU A 302 -23.49 24.07 -20.66
CA GLU A 302 -22.06 24.30 -20.50
C GLU A 302 -21.76 24.63 -19.03
N ILE A 303 -20.84 23.88 -18.40
CA ILE A 303 -20.40 24.11 -17.03
C ILE A 303 -18.93 24.53 -17.06
N TYR A 304 -18.63 25.70 -16.53
CA TYR A 304 -17.29 26.26 -16.49
C TYR A 304 -16.63 26.00 -15.14
N ILE A 305 -15.50 25.32 -15.15
CA ILE A 305 -14.79 24.87 -13.95
C ILE A 305 -13.52 25.71 -13.81
N LEU A 306 -13.38 26.42 -12.70
CA LEU A 306 -12.27 27.31 -12.40
C LEU A 306 -11.47 26.78 -11.21
N GLU A 307 -10.15 26.92 -11.28
CA GLU A 307 -9.31 26.60 -10.14
C GLU A 307 -9.32 27.71 -9.09
N ASN A 308 -9.26 28.97 -9.56
CA ASN A 308 -9.07 30.16 -8.74
C ASN A 308 -10.41 30.75 -8.26
N PRO A 309 -10.63 30.91 -6.92
CA PRO A 309 -11.85 31.48 -6.40
C PRO A 309 -12.13 32.93 -6.83
N SER A 310 -11.09 33.75 -7.04
CA SER A 310 -11.27 35.14 -7.45
C SER A 310 -11.78 35.23 -8.88
N VAL A 311 -11.23 34.42 -9.78
CA VAL A 311 -11.67 34.31 -11.18
C VAL A 311 -13.09 33.76 -11.23
N PHE A 312 -13.40 32.71 -10.46
CA PHE A 312 -14.73 32.17 -10.32
C PHE A 312 -15.74 33.25 -9.89
N SER A 313 -15.45 33.97 -8.81
CA SER A 313 -16.33 35.01 -8.30
C SER A 313 -16.55 36.14 -9.30
N TRP A 314 -15.49 36.55 -10.01
CA TRP A 314 -15.58 37.56 -11.07
C TRP A 314 -16.47 37.07 -12.22
N LEU A 315 -16.29 35.82 -12.69
CA LEU A 315 -17.13 35.25 -13.77
C LEU A 315 -18.60 35.11 -13.37
N CYS A 316 -18.92 34.75 -12.15
CA CYS A 316 -20.31 34.71 -11.65
C CYS A 316 -20.98 36.09 -11.75
N GLN A 317 -20.24 37.19 -11.54
CA GLN A 317 -20.77 38.56 -11.69
C GLN A 317 -20.91 38.98 -13.15
N GLN A 318 -19.98 38.62 -14.03
CA GLN A 318 -20.03 38.98 -15.43
C GLN A 318 -21.06 38.18 -16.22
N TYR A 319 -21.29 36.91 -15.86
CA TYR A 319 -22.15 35.97 -16.57
C TYR A 319 -23.17 35.28 -15.61
N PRO A 320 -24.10 36.05 -15.05
CA PRO A 320 -25.00 35.57 -13.99
C PRO A 320 -26.00 34.48 -14.44
N GLU A 321 -26.10 34.19 -15.72
CA GLU A 321 -26.97 33.13 -16.28
C GLU A 321 -26.22 31.85 -16.60
N LYS A 322 -24.92 31.80 -16.38
CA LYS A 322 -24.09 30.62 -16.64
C LYS A 322 -23.88 29.80 -15.37
N SER A 323 -23.47 28.55 -15.54
CA SER A 323 -23.15 27.66 -14.43
C SER A 323 -21.63 27.52 -14.23
N PHE A 324 -21.20 27.67 -13.00
CA PHE A 324 -19.77 27.64 -12.63
C PHE A 324 -19.52 26.69 -11.47
N VAL A 325 -18.31 26.08 -11.47
CA VAL A 325 -17.77 25.29 -10.37
C VAL A 325 -16.38 25.80 -10.03
N CYS A 326 -16.08 25.99 -8.74
CA CYS A 326 -14.73 26.33 -8.28
C CYS A 326 -14.14 25.17 -7.48
N THR A 327 -12.96 24.72 -7.89
CA THR A 327 -12.23 23.63 -7.22
C THR A 327 -11.44 24.11 -6.00
N ASN A 328 -11.25 25.42 -5.87
CA ASN A 328 -10.47 26.05 -4.78
C ASN A 328 -9.02 25.48 -4.71
N GLY A 329 -8.31 25.43 -5.82
CA GLY A 329 -7.00 24.81 -5.96
C GLY A 329 -7.11 23.29 -6.15
N GLN A 330 -6.48 22.51 -5.28
CA GLN A 330 -6.45 21.05 -5.39
C GLN A 330 -7.86 20.43 -5.33
N LEU A 331 -8.14 19.54 -6.28
CA LEU A 331 -9.43 18.85 -6.36
C LEU A 331 -9.70 18.04 -5.09
N ARG A 332 -10.80 18.34 -4.41
CA ARG A 332 -11.33 17.53 -3.32
C ARG A 332 -12.29 16.49 -3.86
N PHE A 333 -12.54 15.44 -3.09
CA PHE A 333 -13.45 14.38 -3.54
C PHE A 333 -14.89 14.89 -3.81
N SER A 334 -15.36 15.90 -3.08
CA SER A 334 -16.64 16.57 -3.34
C SER A 334 -16.73 17.17 -4.75
N ALA A 335 -15.60 17.70 -5.29
CA ALA A 335 -15.56 18.22 -6.65
C ALA A 335 -15.83 17.09 -7.67
N PHE A 336 -15.21 15.93 -7.48
CA PHE A 336 -15.47 14.78 -8.35
C PHE A 336 -16.93 14.32 -8.27
N VAL A 337 -17.50 14.21 -7.07
CA VAL A 337 -18.91 13.83 -6.90
C VAL A 337 -19.84 14.81 -7.62
N LEU A 338 -19.60 16.13 -7.49
CA LEU A 338 -20.38 17.14 -8.20
C LEU A 338 -20.21 17.02 -9.71
N LEU A 339 -18.97 16.95 -10.20
CA LEU A 339 -18.68 16.88 -11.64
C LEU A 339 -19.19 15.58 -12.27
N ASP A 340 -19.19 14.46 -11.53
CA ASP A 340 -19.78 13.20 -11.99
C ASP A 340 -21.32 13.31 -12.18
N HIS A 341 -22.00 14.15 -11.41
CA HIS A 341 -23.41 14.50 -11.66
C HIS A 341 -23.57 15.39 -12.89
N LEU A 342 -22.82 16.49 -12.95
CA LEU A 342 -22.93 17.49 -14.00
C LEU A 342 -22.56 16.94 -15.39
N SER A 343 -21.53 16.10 -15.48
CA SER A 343 -21.07 15.50 -16.74
C SER A 343 -22.07 14.58 -17.43
N ARG A 344 -23.15 14.19 -16.75
CA ARG A 344 -24.22 13.36 -17.34
C ARG A 344 -25.08 14.14 -18.34
N THR A 345 -25.27 15.42 -18.08
CA THR A 345 -26.19 16.28 -18.83
C THR A 345 -25.51 17.46 -19.52
N SER A 346 -24.31 17.83 -19.09
CA SER A 346 -23.63 19.04 -19.52
C SER A 346 -22.23 18.73 -20.05
N ASP A 347 -21.71 19.60 -20.92
CA ASP A 347 -20.33 19.64 -21.36
C ASP A 347 -19.51 20.48 -20.38
N LEU A 348 -18.34 20.02 -20.04
CA LEU A 348 -17.48 20.62 -19.02
C LEU A 348 -16.34 21.40 -19.67
N PHE A 349 -16.08 22.61 -19.19
CA PHE A 349 -14.97 23.47 -19.62
C PHE A 349 -14.09 23.80 -18.43
N TYR A 350 -12.85 23.33 -18.43
CA TYR A 350 -11.94 23.56 -17.31
C TYR A 350 -10.85 24.57 -17.67
N SER A 351 -10.62 25.51 -16.77
CA SER A 351 -9.47 26.43 -16.81
C SER A 351 -8.84 26.52 -15.42
N GLY A 352 -7.51 26.51 -15.38
CA GLY A 352 -6.69 26.62 -14.18
C GLY A 352 -5.44 27.45 -14.42
N ASP A 353 -4.59 27.54 -13.41
CA ASP A 353 -3.30 28.20 -13.53
C ASP A 353 -2.38 27.47 -14.52
N HIS A 354 -1.59 28.23 -15.26
CA HIS A 354 -0.53 27.68 -16.08
C HIS A 354 0.75 27.57 -15.25
N ASP A 355 0.74 26.58 -14.35
CA ASP A 355 1.88 26.14 -13.59
C ASP A 355 1.89 24.59 -13.51
N PRO A 356 2.95 23.95 -13.02
CA PRO A 356 3.03 22.49 -13.04
C PRO A 356 1.88 21.80 -12.33
N GLU A 357 1.41 22.36 -11.23
CA GLU A 357 0.30 21.81 -10.43
C GLU A 357 -1.04 21.98 -11.16
N GLY A 358 -1.31 23.15 -11.75
CA GLY A 358 -2.52 23.43 -12.54
C GLY A 358 -2.61 22.56 -13.79
N LEU A 359 -1.48 22.35 -14.50
CA LEU A 359 -1.43 21.45 -15.66
C LEU A 359 -1.71 19.99 -15.27
N LEU A 360 -1.24 19.54 -14.09
CA LEU A 360 -1.55 18.20 -13.58
C LEU A 360 -3.04 18.04 -13.25
N ILE A 361 -3.67 19.09 -12.69
CA ILE A 361 -5.11 19.10 -12.44
C ILE A 361 -5.89 19.03 -13.76
N ALA A 362 -5.48 19.83 -14.76
CA ALA A 362 -6.07 19.83 -16.10
C ALA A 362 -6.02 18.44 -16.74
N GLN A 363 -4.84 17.82 -16.74
CA GLN A 363 -4.65 16.45 -17.25
C GLN A 363 -5.54 15.45 -16.52
N LYS A 364 -5.60 15.52 -15.20
CA LYS A 364 -6.40 14.62 -14.38
C LYS A 364 -7.88 14.68 -14.72
N LEU A 365 -8.42 15.89 -14.84
CA LEU A 365 -9.83 16.09 -15.22
C LEU A 365 -10.08 15.62 -16.66
N LYS A 366 -9.19 15.91 -17.59
CA LYS A 366 -9.30 15.46 -18.98
C LYS A 366 -9.29 13.93 -19.11
N LEU A 367 -8.42 13.24 -18.39
CA LEU A 367 -8.39 11.77 -18.37
C LEU A 367 -9.66 11.15 -17.80
N ARG A 368 -10.26 11.77 -16.76
CA ARG A 368 -11.51 11.27 -16.14
C ARG A 368 -12.72 11.50 -17.03
N TYR A 369 -12.90 12.72 -17.54
CA TYR A 369 -14.13 13.11 -18.25
C TYR A 369 -14.00 13.01 -19.79
N LYS A 370 -12.80 12.79 -20.32
CA LYS A 370 -12.51 12.54 -21.76
C LYS A 370 -13.18 13.58 -22.67
N GLU A 371 -14.01 13.12 -23.59
CA GLU A 371 -14.72 13.98 -24.57
C GLU A 371 -15.74 14.95 -23.93
N ARG A 372 -16.16 14.67 -22.71
CA ARG A 372 -17.07 15.55 -21.96
C ARG A 372 -16.37 16.76 -21.36
N LEU A 373 -15.04 16.82 -21.40
CA LEU A 373 -14.29 17.95 -20.85
C LEU A 373 -13.39 18.56 -21.92
N THR A 374 -13.52 19.87 -22.08
CA THR A 374 -12.66 20.70 -22.89
C THR A 374 -11.73 21.50 -21.99
N LEU A 375 -10.43 21.49 -22.29
CA LEU A 375 -9.46 22.38 -21.64
C LEU A 375 -9.63 23.76 -22.25
N TRP A 376 -10.12 24.71 -21.45
CA TRP A 376 -10.45 26.06 -21.86
C TRP A 376 -9.34 27.04 -21.49
N ASN A 377 -8.95 27.88 -22.44
CA ASN A 377 -7.83 28.81 -22.29
C ASN A 377 -6.46 28.14 -22.08
N TYR A 378 -6.26 26.94 -22.60
CA TYR A 378 -4.96 26.26 -22.60
C TYR A 378 -4.31 26.39 -24.00
N SER A 379 -3.68 27.54 -24.28
CA SER A 379 -2.90 27.72 -25.48
C SER A 379 -1.52 28.30 -25.17
N ARG A 380 -0.54 27.94 -25.98
CA ARG A 380 0.82 28.46 -25.91
C ARG A 380 0.84 30.00 -25.89
N ASN A 381 0.12 30.61 -26.82
CA ASN A 381 0.06 32.07 -26.98
C ASN A 381 -0.45 32.75 -25.70
N LEU A 382 -1.50 32.21 -25.09
CA LEU A 382 -2.07 32.75 -23.87
C LEU A 382 -1.08 32.64 -22.69
N TYR A 383 -0.38 31.52 -22.58
CA TYR A 383 0.66 31.33 -21.57
C TYR A 383 1.80 32.37 -21.73
N GLU A 384 2.33 32.54 -22.95
CA GLU A 384 3.44 33.49 -23.25
C GLU A 384 3.04 34.96 -22.96
N GLN A 385 1.80 35.34 -23.24
CA GLN A 385 1.28 36.69 -23.01
C GLN A 385 1.07 37.02 -21.52
N ASN A 386 0.91 36.01 -20.69
CA ASN A 386 0.56 36.17 -19.28
C ASN A 386 1.63 35.68 -18.31
N LEU A 387 2.89 35.57 -18.75
CA LEU A 387 4.00 35.15 -17.90
C LEU A 387 4.14 36.03 -16.66
N SER A 388 4.14 35.42 -15.50
CA SER A 388 4.41 36.06 -14.23
C SER A 388 5.90 36.25 -13.97
N ASP A 389 6.25 37.04 -12.96
CA ASP A 389 7.64 37.14 -12.47
C ASP A 389 8.06 35.97 -11.56
N VAL A 390 7.12 35.05 -11.28
CA VAL A 390 7.39 33.91 -10.41
C VAL A 390 8.18 32.84 -11.17
N THR A 391 9.42 32.60 -10.71
CA THR A 391 10.30 31.58 -11.27
C THR A 391 10.01 30.22 -10.63
N LEU A 392 9.84 29.21 -11.47
CA LEU A 392 9.63 27.83 -11.05
C LEU A 392 10.97 27.18 -10.64
N ASN A 393 11.01 26.60 -9.46
CA ASN A 393 12.19 25.84 -9.02
C ASN A 393 12.23 24.45 -9.68
N GLU A 394 13.38 23.79 -9.63
CA GLU A 394 13.59 22.50 -10.27
C GLU A 394 12.67 21.39 -9.78
N ARG A 395 12.23 21.43 -8.52
CA ARG A 395 11.28 20.46 -7.97
C ARG A 395 9.91 20.58 -8.65
N ARG A 396 9.42 21.80 -8.86
CA ARG A 396 8.17 22.05 -9.56
C ARG A 396 8.30 21.72 -11.04
N LEU A 397 9.40 22.09 -11.71
CA LEU A 397 9.65 21.76 -13.12
C LEU A 397 9.66 20.24 -13.37
N LYS A 398 10.19 19.43 -12.43
CA LYS A 398 10.15 17.97 -12.56
C LYS A 398 8.72 17.39 -12.57
N GLN A 399 7.73 18.09 -12.03
CA GLN A 399 6.35 17.63 -12.10
C GLN A 399 5.81 17.64 -13.52
N LEU A 400 6.33 18.52 -14.40
CA LEU A 400 5.98 18.58 -15.81
C LEU A 400 6.28 17.26 -16.55
N ASP A 401 7.22 16.45 -16.07
CA ASP A 401 7.53 15.14 -16.68
C ASP A 401 6.37 14.14 -16.56
N GLN A 402 5.42 14.38 -15.65
CA GLN A 402 4.21 13.57 -15.49
C GLN A 402 3.08 13.96 -16.46
N ILE A 403 3.22 15.06 -17.20
CA ILE A 403 2.22 15.52 -18.15
C ILE A 403 2.46 14.87 -19.51
N PHE A 404 1.46 14.15 -20.02
CA PHE A 404 1.59 13.35 -21.24
C PHE A 404 0.43 13.53 -22.24
N ILE A 405 -0.69 14.19 -21.86
CA ILE A 405 -1.77 14.46 -22.84
C ILE A 405 -1.34 15.48 -23.88
N GLU A 406 -1.82 15.31 -25.11
CA GLU A 406 -1.38 16.10 -26.28
C GLU A 406 -1.71 17.59 -26.13
N GLU A 407 -2.90 17.90 -25.63
CA GLU A 407 -3.39 19.27 -25.47
C GLU A 407 -2.54 20.16 -24.56
N LEU A 408 -1.70 19.58 -23.71
CA LEU A 408 -0.84 20.33 -22.77
C LEU A 408 0.65 20.33 -23.16
N GLN A 409 1.06 19.63 -24.22
CA GLN A 409 2.48 19.48 -24.54
C GLN A 409 3.14 20.81 -24.92
N GLU A 410 2.48 21.66 -25.68
CA GLU A 410 3.06 22.95 -26.09
C GLU A 410 3.34 23.85 -24.89
N ILE A 411 2.36 23.99 -23.98
CA ILE A 411 2.54 24.79 -22.75
C ILE A 411 3.60 24.18 -21.85
N LYS A 412 3.62 22.86 -21.70
CA LYS A 412 4.63 22.15 -20.92
C LYS A 412 6.05 22.42 -21.40
N GLU A 413 6.31 22.33 -22.70
CA GLU A 413 7.66 22.54 -23.24
C GLU A 413 8.08 24.01 -23.10
N ASP A 414 7.17 24.95 -23.33
CA ASP A 414 7.44 26.36 -23.10
C ASP A 414 7.68 26.67 -21.63
N MET A 415 6.92 26.08 -20.73
CA MET A 415 7.10 26.27 -19.30
C MET A 415 8.44 25.71 -18.81
N LYS A 416 8.93 24.60 -19.38
CA LYS A 416 10.28 24.10 -19.14
C LYS A 416 11.35 25.08 -19.60
N TYR A 417 11.14 25.73 -20.74
CA TYR A 417 12.07 26.70 -21.31
C TYR A 417 12.06 28.02 -20.54
N GLN A 418 10.88 28.63 -20.33
CA GLN A 418 10.72 29.94 -19.67
C GLN A 418 10.97 29.86 -18.15
N LYS A 419 10.70 28.69 -17.54
CA LYS A 419 10.76 28.44 -16.08
C LYS A 419 9.90 29.41 -15.28
N LYS A 420 8.77 29.83 -15.83
CA LYS A 420 7.82 30.78 -15.24
C LYS A 420 6.41 30.20 -15.22
N ALA A 421 5.59 30.69 -14.30
CA ALA A 421 4.16 30.41 -14.24
C ALA A 421 3.36 31.54 -14.91
N ALA A 422 2.11 31.26 -15.29
CA ALA A 422 1.12 32.26 -15.63
C ALA A 422 -0.18 31.96 -14.85
N TYR A 423 -0.77 32.95 -14.24
CA TYR A 423 -1.90 32.79 -13.30
C TYR A 423 -3.22 33.24 -13.92
N GLN A 424 -4.31 32.57 -13.55
CA GLN A 424 -5.65 32.83 -14.08
C GLN A 424 -6.08 34.30 -13.95
N GLU A 425 -5.68 34.99 -12.87
CA GLU A 425 -6.05 36.40 -12.63
C GLU A 425 -5.49 37.35 -13.70
N SER A 426 -4.36 37.01 -14.32
CA SER A 426 -3.79 37.80 -15.41
C SER A 426 -4.49 37.57 -16.76
N MET A 427 -5.30 36.52 -16.84
CA MET A 427 -5.99 36.09 -18.07
C MET A 427 -7.46 36.55 -18.13
N LEU A 428 -7.94 37.39 -17.23
CA LEU A 428 -9.37 37.73 -17.10
C LEU A 428 -10.02 38.21 -18.41
N GLU A 429 -9.30 39.01 -19.22
CA GLU A 429 -9.81 39.50 -20.52
C GLU A 429 -10.05 38.38 -21.56
N ASN A 430 -9.49 37.22 -21.33
CA ASN A 430 -9.63 36.07 -22.25
C ASN A 430 -10.82 35.16 -21.90
N TYR A 431 -11.47 35.40 -20.75
CA TYR A 431 -12.67 34.65 -20.32
C TYR A 431 -13.93 35.24 -20.96
N ILE A 432 -14.05 35.10 -22.27
CA ILE A 432 -15.24 35.55 -23.02
C ILE A 432 -16.17 34.37 -23.23
N LEU A 433 -17.38 34.44 -22.66
CA LEU A 433 -18.44 33.45 -22.82
C LEU A 433 -19.50 33.98 -23.77
N GLN A 434 -19.96 33.12 -24.68
CA GLN A 434 -21.02 33.44 -25.62
C GLN A 434 -22.41 33.18 -25.04
#